data_14d4aaf352b6c536848602f0268d4250
#
_entry.id   14d4aaf352b6c536848602f0268d4250
#
_cell.length_a   1.000
_cell.length_b   1.000
_cell.length_c   1.000
_cell.angle_alpha   90.00
_cell.angle_beta   90.00
_cell.angle_gamma   90.00
#
_symmetry.space_group_name_H-M   'P 1'
#
loop_
_entity.id
_entity.type
_entity.pdbx_description
1 polymer ?
#
loop_
_entity_poly.entity_id
_entity_poly.type
_entity_poly.pdbx_seq_one_letter_code
_entity_poly.pdbx_strand_id
1 'polypeptide(L)'
;DLPVRHGTSVDVLATGAGHVYGTALPVGGPGTRPVITSHTGYPTATLFDHLVDVKPGDLMFVDVAGETLAYEVDGSSIVLPSEVDALRPREGEELLTLLTCTPYGVNSHRLLVTGHRVPYESQRMSVAPSPVAQAAALDWRLRLMGAASVLVTAALVVSGARAVVRRVRGRRGAGRPSSAS
;
A
#
# COMPACT_ATOMS: atom_id res chain seq x y z
N ASP A 1 -1.40 1.00 -11.44
CA ASP A 1 -1.17 2.45 -11.48
C ASP A 1 -0.87 2.90 -12.89
N LEU A 2 -1.39 4.07 -13.29
CA LEU A 2 -1.18 4.66 -14.61
C LEU A 2 -0.58 6.05 -14.46
N PRO A 3 0.47 6.39 -15.21
CA PRO A 3 0.99 7.76 -15.22
C PRO A 3 -0.02 8.70 -15.87
N VAL A 4 -0.29 9.83 -15.22
CA VAL A 4 -1.15 10.89 -15.74
C VAL A 4 -0.28 12.02 -16.28
N ARG A 5 -0.46 12.37 -17.55
CA ARG A 5 0.21 13.49 -18.20
C ARG A 5 -0.79 14.57 -18.59
N HIS A 6 -0.32 15.80 -18.75
CA HIS A 6 -1.18 16.89 -19.21
C HIS A 6 -1.46 16.78 -20.72
N GLY A 7 -2.74 16.86 -21.08
CA GLY A 7 -3.21 16.73 -22.46
C GLY A 7 -3.65 15.31 -22.84
N THR A 8 -4.21 15.20 -24.04
CA THR A 8 -4.86 13.98 -24.56
C THR A 8 -4.33 13.63 -25.96
N SER A 9 -3.05 13.93 -26.24
CA SER A 9 -2.41 13.55 -27.49
C SER A 9 -2.30 12.02 -27.60
N VAL A 10 -2.14 11.52 -28.82
CA VAL A 10 -1.98 10.08 -29.09
C VAL A 10 -0.83 9.49 -28.25
N ASP A 11 0.31 10.17 -28.17
CA ASP A 11 1.47 9.71 -27.42
C ASP A 11 1.23 9.62 -25.91
N VAL A 12 0.44 10.57 -25.37
CA VAL A 12 0.05 10.56 -23.94
C VAL A 12 -0.85 9.35 -23.67
N LEU A 13 -1.90 9.17 -24.45
CA LEU A 13 -2.90 8.13 -24.24
C LEU A 13 -2.41 6.72 -24.59
N ALA A 14 -1.37 6.60 -25.42
CA ALA A 14 -0.76 5.32 -25.73
C ALA A 14 0.01 4.69 -24.57
N THR A 15 0.43 5.51 -23.60
CA THR A 15 1.32 5.10 -22.51
C THR A 15 0.72 5.27 -21.09
N GLY A 16 -0.52 5.76 -20.99
CA GLY A 16 -1.14 6.03 -19.70
C GLY A 16 -2.45 6.79 -19.82
N ALA A 17 -2.68 7.69 -18.88
CA ALA A 17 -3.84 8.55 -18.85
C ALA A 17 -3.46 10.02 -19.12
N GLY A 18 -4.41 10.76 -19.66
CA GLY A 18 -4.27 12.18 -19.99
C GLY A 18 -5.21 13.06 -19.17
N HIS A 19 -4.70 14.17 -18.67
CA HIS A 19 -5.53 15.22 -18.10
C HIS A 19 -6.19 16.06 -19.20
N VAL A 20 -7.50 16.17 -19.17
CA VAL A 20 -8.27 16.88 -20.21
C VAL A 20 -8.08 18.38 -20.09
N TYR A 21 -7.67 19.03 -21.18
CA TYR A 21 -7.51 20.48 -21.25
C TYR A 21 -8.81 21.22 -20.88
N GLY A 22 -8.69 22.35 -20.20
CA GLY A 22 -9.81 23.17 -19.77
C GLY A 22 -10.51 22.68 -18.50
N THR A 23 -10.12 21.55 -17.94
CA THR A 23 -10.55 21.09 -16.62
C THR A 23 -9.54 21.49 -15.53
N ALA A 24 -9.94 21.45 -14.26
CA ALA A 24 -9.03 21.74 -13.15
C ALA A 24 -7.86 20.76 -13.12
N LEU A 25 -6.68 21.19 -12.65
CA LEU A 25 -5.56 20.29 -12.41
C LEU A 25 -5.89 19.30 -11.28
N PRO A 26 -5.40 18.07 -11.34
CA PRO A 26 -5.69 17.03 -10.36
C PRO A 26 -4.84 17.20 -9.07
N VAL A 27 -4.88 18.39 -8.48
CA VAL A 27 -4.15 18.77 -7.26
C VAL A 27 -5.08 18.99 -6.06
N GLY A 28 -6.39 18.73 -6.24
CA GLY A 28 -7.40 18.94 -5.21
C GLY A 28 -7.86 20.39 -5.09
N GLY A 29 -8.82 20.62 -4.21
CA GLY A 29 -9.35 21.92 -3.83
C GLY A 29 -10.85 22.09 -4.08
N PRO A 30 -11.54 22.89 -3.25
CA PRO A 30 -12.97 23.12 -3.36
C PRO A 30 -13.37 23.72 -4.71
N GLY A 31 -14.49 23.27 -5.28
CA GLY A 31 -14.99 23.73 -6.58
C GLY A 31 -14.16 23.23 -7.77
N THR A 32 -13.27 22.24 -7.58
CA THR A 32 -12.47 21.66 -8.67
C THR A 32 -13.06 20.35 -9.17
N ARG A 33 -12.89 20.10 -10.47
CA ARG A 33 -13.25 18.83 -11.11
C ARG A 33 -12.24 18.51 -12.22
N PRO A 34 -11.08 17.93 -11.89
CA PRO A 34 -10.19 17.40 -12.89
C PRO A 34 -10.85 16.23 -13.64
N VAL A 35 -10.60 16.17 -14.95
CA VAL A 35 -11.03 15.06 -15.78
C VAL A 35 -9.78 14.34 -16.31
N ILE A 36 -9.67 13.06 -16.02
CA ILE A 36 -8.58 12.19 -16.45
C ILE A 36 -9.16 11.16 -17.42
N THR A 37 -8.58 11.07 -18.60
CA THR A 37 -9.05 10.16 -19.65
C THR A 37 -7.99 9.14 -20.04
N SER A 38 -8.42 7.97 -20.45
CA SER A 38 -7.58 6.96 -21.07
C SER A 38 -8.39 6.09 -22.03
N HIS A 39 -7.71 5.28 -22.83
CA HIS A 39 -8.33 4.38 -23.77
C HIS A 39 -9.05 3.20 -23.09
N THR A 40 -10.10 2.70 -23.75
CA THR A 40 -10.68 1.37 -23.56
C THR A 40 -10.47 0.57 -24.84
N GLY A 41 -10.06 -0.69 -24.71
CA GLY A 41 -9.79 -1.57 -25.83
C GLY A 41 -8.50 -1.26 -26.57
N TYR A 42 -7.49 -0.74 -25.88
CA TYR A 42 -6.19 -0.49 -26.48
C TYR A 42 -5.41 -1.81 -26.65
N PRO A 43 -4.89 -2.15 -27.85
CA PRO A 43 -4.43 -3.52 -28.14
C PRO A 43 -3.27 -4.02 -27.26
N THR A 44 -2.48 -3.12 -26.70
CA THR A 44 -1.22 -3.44 -25.99
C THR A 44 -1.24 -3.10 -24.51
N ALA A 45 -2.34 -2.58 -23.98
CA ALA A 45 -2.43 -2.16 -22.56
C ALA A 45 -3.89 -2.13 -22.07
N THR A 46 -4.09 -2.54 -20.83
CA THR A 46 -5.40 -2.62 -20.14
C THR A 46 -5.82 -1.28 -19.52
N LEU A 47 -5.52 -0.19 -20.06
CA LEU A 47 -5.67 1.18 -19.52
C LEU A 47 -6.96 1.36 -18.67
N PHE A 48 -8.07 1.86 -19.27
CA PHE A 48 -9.36 2.06 -18.59
C PHE A 48 -10.41 1.00 -18.96
N ASP A 49 -9.99 -0.21 -19.37
CA ASP A 49 -10.90 -1.29 -19.77
C ASP A 49 -11.88 -1.69 -18.66
N HIS A 50 -11.40 -1.67 -17.41
CA HIS A 50 -12.20 -2.03 -16.23
C HIS A 50 -12.95 -0.87 -15.60
N LEU A 51 -12.92 0.33 -16.19
CA LEU A 51 -13.65 1.46 -15.63
C LEU A 51 -15.16 1.23 -15.60
N VAL A 52 -15.67 0.37 -16.49
CA VAL A 52 -17.07 -0.05 -16.54
C VAL A 52 -17.52 -0.87 -15.32
N ASP A 53 -16.58 -1.52 -14.64
CA ASP A 53 -16.87 -2.39 -13.50
C ASP A 53 -16.92 -1.63 -12.17
N VAL A 54 -16.49 -0.34 -12.15
CA VAL A 54 -16.43 0.51 -10.97
C VAL A 54 -17.84 0.84 -10.47
N LYS A 55 -18.03 0.78 -9.15
CA LYS A 55 -19.32 0.94 -8.49
C LYS A 55 -19.30 2.11 -7.50
N PRO A 56 -20.47 2.69 -7.18
CA PRO A 56 -20.58 3.63 -6.07
C PRO A 56 -20.00 3.06 -4.77
N GLY A 57 -19.18 3.87 -4.09
CA GLY A 57 -18.45 3.49 -2.88
C GLY A 57 -17.04 2.94 -3.12
N ASP A 58 -16.66 2.63 -4.37
CA ASP A 58 -15.26 2.32 -4.70
C ASP A 58 -14.38 3.57 -4.55
N LEU A 59 -13.08 3.36 -4.33
CA LEU A 59 -12.13 4.46 -4.15
C LEU A 59 -11.25 4.65 -5.38
N MET A 60 -11.08 5.90 -5.77
CA MET A 60 -10.13 6.35 -6.78
C MET A 60 -9.01 7.14 -6.08
N PHE A 61 -7.77 6.94 -6.51
CA PHE A 61 -6.61 7.62 -5.93
C PHE A 61 -5.85 8.39 -7.00
N VAL A 62 -5.38 9.59 -6.61
CA VAL A 62 -4.46 10.39 -7.43
C VAL A 62 -3.26 10.75 -6.58
N ASP A 63 -2.09 10.28 -6.99
CA ASP A 63 -0.83 10.65 -6.37
C ASP A 63 -0.25 11.87 -7.08
N VAL A 64 -0.11 12.97 -6.36
CA VAL A 64 0.39 14.24 -6.90
C VAL A 64 1.23 14.97 -5.87
N ALA A 65 2.39 15.46 -6.26
CA ALA A 65 3.31 16.23 -5.41
C ALA A 65 3.66 15.57 -4.06
N GLY A 66 3.63 14.24 -3.98
CA GLY A 66 3.92 13.48 -2.77
C GLY A 66 2.72 13.28 -1.83
N GLU A 67 1.55 13.71 -2.25
CA GLU A 67 0.28 13.50 -1.55
C GLU A 67 -0.61 12.53 -2.32
N THR A 68 -1.38 11.72 -1.62
CA THR A 68 -2.43 10.87 -2.19
C THR A 68 -3.78 11.50 -1.94
N LEU A 69 -4.48 11.83 -3.00
CA LEU A 69 -5.85 12.33 -2.98
C LEU A 69 -6.80 11.15 -3.20
N ALA A 70 -7.75 10.93 -2.28
CA ALA A 70 -8.75 9.87 -2.38
C ALA A 70 -10.11 10.45 -2.73
N TYR A 71 -10.81 9.77 -3.63
CA TYR A 71 -12.16 10.13 -4.05
C TYR A 71 -13.04 8.88 -3.99
N GLU A 72 -14.18 8.98 -3.34
CA GLU A 72 -15.18 7.93 -3.32
C GLU A 72 -16.13 8.11 -4.51
N VAL A 73 -16.36 7.02 -5.25
CA VAL A 73 -17.20 7.02 -6.45
C VAL A 73 -18.65 7.24 -6.09
N ASP A 74 -19.26 8.28 -6.65
CA ASP A 74 -20.68 8.57 -6.55
C ASP A 74 -21.52 7.74 -7.53
N GLY A 75 -20.94 7.50 -8.71
CA GLY A 75 -21.59 6.75 -9.77
C GLY A 75 -20.95 6.95 -11.14
N SER A 76 -21.62 6.36 -12.13
CA SER A 76 -21.23 6.48 -13.54
C SER A 76 -22.36 7.01 -14.40
N SER A 77 -22.02 7.65 -15.52
CA SER A 77 -22.95 8.08 -16.54
C SER A 77 -22.39 7.89 -17.95
N ILE A 78 -23.27 7.64 -18.91
CA ILE A 78 -22.91 7.53 -20.32
C ILE A 78 -23.45 8.75 -21.04
N VAL A 79 -22.58 9.46 -21.75
CA VAL A 79 -22.88 10.70 -22.45
C VAL A 79 -22.37 10.67 -23.88
N LEU A 80 -22.89 11.54 -24.74
CA LEU A 80 -22.33 11.77 -26.07
C LEU A 80 -21.00 12.54 -25.98
N PRO A 81 -20.09 12.37 -26.94
CA PRO A 81 -18.81 13.12 -26.96
C PRO A 81 -19.00 14.64 -26.99
N SER A 82 -20.14 15.13 -27.45
CA SER A 82 -20.51 16.55 -27.51
C SER A 82 -21.06 17.12 -26.20
N GLU A 83 -21.42 16.28 -25.23
CA GLU A 83 -22.04 16.69 -23.95
C GLU A 83 -20.99 17.11 -22.93
N VAL A 84 -20.19 18.12 -23.27
CA VAL A 84 -19.12 18.66 -22.43
C VAL A 84 -19.60 19.29 -21.14
N ASP A 85 -20.87 19.72 -21.09
CA ASP A 85 -21.50 20.28 -19.89
C ASP A 85 -21.55 19.27 -18.73
N ALA A 86 -21.56 17.98 -19.05
CA ALA A 86 -21.47 16.92 -18.05
C ALA A 86 -20.15 16.92 -17.25
N LEU A 87 -19.13 17.63 -17.74
CA LEU A 87 -17.81 17.73 -17.12
C LEU A 87 -17.63 19.02 -16.30
N ARG A 88 -18.64 19.89 -16.23
CA ARG A 88 -18.53 21.14 -15.48
C ARG A 88 -18.30 20.88 -13.98
N PRO A 89 -17.45 21.68 -13.32
CA PRO A 89 -17.32 21.63 -11.87
C PRO A 89 -18.65 22.02 -11.20
N ARG A 90 -18.83 21.60 -9.95
CA ARG A 90 -19.95 21.98 -9.11
C ARG A 90 -19.44 22.88 -7.99
N GLU A 91 -20.18 23.94 -7.72
CA GLU A 91 -19.79 24.91 -6.69
C GLU A 91 -19.64 24.23 -5.31
N GLY A 92 -18.50 24.44 -4.68
CA GLY A 92 -18.19 23.91 -3.35
C GLY A 92 -17.81 22.43 -3.31
N GLU A 93 -18.03 21.66 -4.38
CA GLU A 93 -17.66 20.25 -4.43
C GLU A 93 -16.22 20.08 -4.93
N GLU A 94 -15.50 19.12 -4.37
CA GLU A 94 -14.22 18.67 -4.88
C GLU A 94 -14.41 17.30 -5.52
N LEU A 95 -14.39 17.27 -6.86
CA LEU A 95 -14.71 16.08 -7.65
C LEU A 95 -13.52 15.60 -8.46
N LEU A 96 -13.51 14.31 -8.78
CA LEU A 96 -12.68 13.69 -9.81
C LEU A 96 -13.57 12.98 -10.81
N THR A 97 -13.28 13.11 -12.11
CA THR A 97 -13.95 12.33 -13.15
C THR A 97 -12.94 11.56 -13.97
N LEU A 98 -13.14 10.24 -14.05
CA LEU A 98 -12.44 9.37 -15.01
C LEU A 98 -13.34 9.20 -16.24
N LEU A 99 -12.73 9.34 -17.43
CA LEU A 99 -13.43 9.32 -18.71
C LEU A 99 -12.82 8.27 -19.64
N THR A 100 -13.66 7.47 -20.26
CA THR A 100 -13.22 6.57 -21.34
C THR A 100 -14.28 6.41 -22.42
N CYS A 101 -13.93 5.75 -23.53
CA CYS A 101 -14.86 5.44 -24.61
C CYS A 101 -15.75 4.24 -24.26
N THR A 102 -16.99 4.26 -24.74
CA THR A 102 -17.96 3.16 -24.58
C THR A 102 -18.96 3.16 -25.75
N PRO A 103 -19.63 2.02 -26.09
CA PRO A 103 -19.32 0.65 -25.73
C PRO A 103 -17.95 0.20 -26.27
N TYR A 104 -17.39 -0.85 -25.66
CA TYR A 104 -16.11 -1.43 -26.09
C TYR A 104 -16.09 -1.75 -27.58
N GLY A 105 -15.06 -1.29 -28.29
CA GLY A 105 -14.89 -1.50 -29.72
C GLY A 105 -15.79 -0.63 -30.63
N VAL A 106 -16.85 -0.01 -30.09
CA VAL A 106 -17.75 0.91 -30.84
C VAL A 106 -17.37 2.37 -30.60
N ASN A 107 -17.10 2.74 -29.34
CA ASN A 107 -16.57 4.05 -28.94
C ASN A 107 -17.47 5.26 -29.28
N SER A 108 -18.77 5.04 -29.46
CA SER A 108 -19.73 6.07 -29.85
C SER A 108 -20.08 7.04 -28.73
N HIS A 109 -19.92 6.63 -27.49
CA HIS A 109 -20.22 7.39 -26.27
C HIS A 109 -18.99 7.52 -25.38
N ARG A 110 -19.18 8.25 -24.27
CA ARG A 110 -18.19 8.37 -23.19
C ARG A 110 -18.77 7.85 -21.90
N LEU A 111 -18.04 6.99 -21.22
CA LEU A 111 -18.32 6.59 -19.84
C LEU A 111 -17.60 7.58 -18.91
N LEU A 112 -18.35 8.19 -18.01
CA LEU A 112 -17.87 9.07 -16.95
C LEU A 112 -18.07 8.34 -15.62
N VAL A 113 -17.01 8.17 -14.85
CA VAL A 113 -17.07 7.75 -13.44
C VAL A 113 -16.67 8.94 -12.61
N THR A 114 -17.57 9.41 -11.76
CA THR A 114 -17.35 10.62 -10.94
C THR A 114 -17.37 10.24 -9.46
N GLY A 115 -16.49 10.83 -8.69
CA GLY A 115 -16.46 10.71 -7.25
C GLY A 115 -16.08 12.02 -6.58
N HIS A 116 -16.44 12.13 -5.31
CA HIS A 116 -16.14 13.27 -4.44
C HIS A 116 -14.93 12.98 -3.55
N ARG A 117 -14.25 14.05 -3.12
CA ARG A 117 -13.11 13.96 -2.22
C ARG A 117 -13.51 13.38 -0.87
N VAL A 118 -12.72 12.41 -0.41
CA VAL A 118 -12.82 11.86 0.94
C VAL A 118 -11.48 12.01 1.67
N PRO A 119 -11.49 12.13 3.02
CA PRO A 119 -10.25 12.14 3.78
C PRO A 119 -9.51 10.83 3.50
N TYR A 120 -8.32 10.95 2.93
CA TYR A 120 -7.38 9.87 2.89
C TYR A 120 -6.54 9.96 4.17
N GLU A 121 -7.08 9.41 5.25
CA GLU A 121 -6.16 8.95 6.26
C GLU A 121 -5.30 7.89 5.56
N SER A 122 -4.02 8.12 5.48
CA SER A 122 -3.04 7.07 5.25
C SER A 122 -3.08 6.11 6.46
N GLN A 123 -4.23 5.55 6.75
CA GLN A 123 -4.27 4.19 7.12
C GLN A 123 -3.52 3.56 5.95
N ARG A 124 -2.18 3.53 6.08
CA ARG A 124 -1.49 2.38 5.58
C ARG A 124 -2.47 1.29 5.85
N MET A 125 -3.21 0.92 4.81
CA MET A 125 -3.91 -0.34 4.81
C MET A 125 -2.92 -1.22 5.50
N SER A 126 -3.21 -1.63 6.73
CA SER A 126 -2.38 -2.59 7.43
C SER A 126 -2.47 -3.78 6.50
N VAL A 127 -1.56 -3.78 5.55
CA VAL A 127 -1.23 -4.97 4.79
C VAL A 127 -0.87 -5.89 5.91
N ALA A 128 -1.81 -6.75 6.26
CA ALA A 128 -1.60 -7.77 7.27
C ALA A 128 -0.25 -8.35 6.87
N PRO A 129 0.78 -8.28 7.74
CA PRO A 129 2.13 -8.58 7.34
C PRO A 129 2.08 -9.91 6.62
N SER A 130 2.61 -9.94 5.40
CA SER A 130 2.52 -11.13 4.54
C SER A 130 2.90 -12.35 5.38
N PRO A 131 2.33 -13.54 5.13
CA PRO A 131 2.69 -14.75 5.87
C PRO A 131 4.21 -14.97 5.94
N VAL A 132 4.94 -14.49 4.93
CA VAL A 132 6.42 -14.49 4.89
C VAL A 132 7.03 -13.53 5.91
N ALA A 133 6.48 -12.32 6.07
CA ALA A 133 6.95 -11.36 7.08
C ALA A 133 6.60 -11.81 8.50
N GLN A 134 5.46 -12.46 8.69
CA GLN A 134 5.09 -13.06 9.98
C GLN A 134 5.99 -14.25 10.32
N ALA A 135 6.32 -15.11 9.36
CA ALA A 135 7.25 -16.23 9.55
C ALA A 135 8.66 -15.74 9.92
N ALA A 136 9.15 -14.69 9.25
CA ALA A 136 10.46 -14.09 9.57
C ALA A 136 10.48 -13.45 10.97
N ALA A 137 9.37 -12.81 11.38
CA ALA A 137 9.24 -12.25 12.73
C ALA A 137 9.19 -13.32 13.83
N LEU A 138 8.64 -14.50 13.53
CA LEU A 138 8.60 -15.62 14.46
C LEU A 138 9.96 -16.29 14.60
N ASP A 139 10.72 -16.41 13.50
CA ASP A 139 12.03 -17.09 13.45
C ASP A 139 13.08 -16.40 14.34
N TRP A 140 13.16 -15.07 14.35
CA TRP A 140 14.12 -14.36 15.22
C TRP A 140 13.75 -14.49 16.71
N ARG A 141 12.46 -14.57 17.08
CA ARG A 141 12.01 -14.81 18.46
C ARG A 141 12.40 -16.20 18.92
N LEU A 142 12.18 -17.21 18.08
CA LEU A 142 12.61 -18.59 18.37
C LEU A 142 14.13 -18.70 18.52
N ARG A 143 14.91 -18.00 17.70
CA ARG A 143 16.38 -17.95 17.80
C ARG A 143 16.84 -17.28 19.10
N LEU A 144 16.18 -16.20 19.54
CA LEU A 144 16.50 -15.56 20.82
C LEU A 144 16.17 -16.44 22.02
N MET A 145 15.03 -17.13 22.00
CA MET A 145 14.66 -18.09 23.06
C MET A 145 15.61 -19.28 23.12
N GLY A 146 16.02 -19.80 21.95
CA GLY A 146 17.03 -20.85 21.85
C GLY A 146 18.39 -20.44 22.41
N ALA A 147 18.86 -19.23 22.07
CA ALA A 147 20.12 -18.70 22.58
C ALA A 147 20.08 -18.48 24.11
N ALA A 148 18.97 -18.00 24.65
CA ALA A 148 18.79 -17.86 26.10
C ALA A 148 18.83 -19.20 26.83
N SER A 149 18.21 -20.24 26.28
CA SER A 149 18.22 -21.59 26.85
C SER A 149 19.63 -22.17 26.89
N VAL A 150 20.41 -21.99 25.82
CA VAL A 150 21.80 -22.45 25.76
C VAL A 150 22.67 -21.78 26.80
N LEU A 151 22.51 -20.46 27.00
CA LEU A 151 23.25 -19.69 28.00
C LEU A 151 22.91 -20.13 29.43
N VAL A 152 21.65 -20.39 29.74
CA VAL A 152 21.22 -20.89 31.05
C VAL A 152 21.78 -22.27 31.34
N THR A 153 21.73 -23.21 30.39
CA THR A 153 22.28 -24.52 30.54
C THR A 153 23.82 -24.51 30.72
N ALA A 154 24.53 -23.68 29.94
CA ALA A 154 25.97 -23.50 30.10
C ALA A 154 26.35 -22.95 31.49
N ALA A 155 25.59 -21.98 32.00
CA ALA A 155 25.80 -21.39 33.34
C ALA A 155 25.59 -22.44 34.44
N LEU A 156 24.56 -23.28 34.30
CA LEU A 156 24.30 -24.37 35.26
C LEU A 156 25.42 -25.44 35.27
N VAL A 157 25.89 -25.81 34.13
CA VAL A 157 27.00 -26.78 33.98
C VAL A 157 28.26 -26.23 34.61
N VAL A 158 28.64 -24.97 34.34
CA VAL A 158 29.81 -24.33 34.92
C VAL A 158 29.70 -24.21 36.43
N SER A 159 28.50 -23.84 36.92
CA SER A 159 28.23 -23.71 38.37
C SER A 159 28.32 -25.07 39.07
N GLY A 160 27.76 -26.10 38.48
CA GLY A 160 27.88 -27.50 38.96
C GLY A 160 29.30 -27.99 39.00
N ALA A 161 30.08 -27.78 37.95
CA ALA A 161 31.51 -28.16 37.90
C ALA A 161 32.31 -27.41 39.00
N ARG A 162 32.08 -26.12 39.20
CA ARG A 162 32.72 -25.34 40.26
C ARG A 162 32.36 -25.86 41.67
N ALA A 163 31.13 -26.27 41.90
CA ALA A 163 30.70 -26.86 43.18
C ALA A 163 31.38 -28.22 43.44
N VAL A 164 31.52 -29.05 42.45
CA VAL A 164 32.22 -30.34 42.53
C VAL A 164 33.71 -30.11 42.85
N VAL A 165 34.36 -29.19 42.13
CA VAL A 165 35.78 -28.87 42.38
C VAL A 165 36.02 -28.34 43.81
N ARG A 166 35.11 -27.50 44.32
CA ARG A 166 35.20 -27.01 45.72
C ARG A 166 35.02 -28.15 46.71
N ARG A 167 34.12 -29.10 46.52
CA ARG A 167 33.95 -30.29 47.37
C ARG A 167 35.15 -31.17 47.40
N VAL A 168 35.78 -31.41 46.25
CA VAL A 168 36.99 -32.26 46.13
C VAL A 168 38.18 -31.55 46.82
N ARG A 169 38.36 -30.25 46.64
CA ARG A 169 39.43 -29.48 47.33
C ARG A 169 39.20 -29.43 48.84
N GLY A 170 37.98 -29.26 49.33
CA GLY A 170 37.67 -29.26 50.76
C GLY A 170 37.99 -30.59 51.44
N ARG A 171 37.75 -31.73 50.74
CA ARG A 171 38.09 -33.05 51.28
C ARG A 171 39.60 -33.32 51.33
N ARG A 172 40.41 -32.75 50.44
CA ARG A 172 41.86 -32.89 50.46
C ARG A 172 42.56 -32.07 51.55
N GLY A 173 41.89 -30.99 52.03
CA GLY A 173 42.45 -30.15 53.11
C GLY A 173 42.22 -30.68 54.53
N ALA A 174 41.24 -31.59 54.72
CA ALA A 174 40.88 -32.16 56.02
C ALA A 174 41.68 -33.40 56.45
N GLY A 175 42.62 -33.86 55.60
CA GLY A 175 43.36 -35.09 55.83
C GLY A 175 44.85 -34.94 56.22
N ARG A 176 45.25 -33.81 56.87
CA ARG A 176 46.62 -33.71 57.39
C ARG A 176 46.61 -34.05 58.88
N PRO A 177 47.12 -35.22 59.30
CA PRO A 177 47.30 -35.46 60.75
C PRO A 177 48.44 -34.61 61.27
N SER A 178 48.17 -33.95 62.40
CA SER A 178 49.18 -33.30 63.25
C SER A 178 50.04 -34.35 63.87
N SER A 179 51.30 -34.46 63.48
CA SER A 179 52.29 -35.15 64.23
C SER A 179 52.99 -34.19 65.16
N ALA A 180 52.60 -34.22 66.45
CA ALA A 180 53.32 -33.61 67.54
C ALA A 180 54.32 -34.60 68.09
N SER A 181 55.56 -34.23 68.21
CA SER A 181 56.48 -34.50 69.28
C SER A 181 57.73 -33.67 69.13
#